data_f1a656cd4c9694bac869c1fbef137c91
#
_entry.id   f1a656cd4c9694bac869c1fbef137c91
#
_cell.length_a   1.000
_cell.length_b   1.000
_cell.length_c   1.000
_cell.angle_alpha   90.00
_cell.angle_beta   90.00
_cell.angle_gamma   90.00
#
_symmetry.space_group_name_H-M   'P 1'
#
loop_
_entity.id
_entity.type
_entity.pdbx_description
1 polymer ?
#
loop_
_entity_poly.entity_id
_entity_poly.type
_entity_poly.pdbx_seq_one_letter_code
_entity_poly.pdbx_strand_id
1 'polypeptide(L)'
;MNAKFKAFAALHVPGDPLVLYNIWDVGTAQAVVRAGAKALATGSHPVADANGWPDGEQVPLDFALANAKRIVDAVEVPVTVDFESAYSVDPAKAAANVVRLAATGAIGCNFEDQVIGGEGLHPLKEQVKRIEAIRLAVGEAFYINARTDLYLKTQNYDSALVDQAIDRGRAFADAGASGFFVPRLSDPRQIERIVREVPLPLNVIAFPGAPDKSIWAIAGAARISHGPFPHRALMAKLEEMAKAAIN
;
A
#
# COMPACT_ATOMS: atom_id res chain seq x y z
N MET A 1 -17.94 -0.09 -15.35
CA MET A 1 -17.03 -0.31 -14.20
C MET A 1 -15.94 -1.29 -14.63
N ASN A 2 -14.66 -0.95 -14.44
CA ASN A 2 -13.51 -1.74 -14.91
C ASN A 2 -13.52 -3.16 -14.29
N ALA A 3 -13.44 -4.21 -15.12
CA ALA A 3 -13.47 -5.61 -14.67
C ALA A 3 -12.31 -5.95 -13.72
N LYS A 4 -11.10 -5.42 -13.97
CA LYS A 4 -9.93 -5.59 -13.10
C LYS A 4 -10.16 -4.96 -11.71
N PHE A 5 -10.83 -3.81 -11.64
CA PHE A 5 -11.18 -3.19 -10.35
C PHE A 5 -12.14 -4.07 -9.54
N LYS A 6 -13.21 -4.55 -10.16
CA LYS A 6 -14.18 -5.44 -9.49
C LYS A 6 -13.51 -6.72 -8.96
N ALA A 7 -12.67 -7.34 -9.79
CA ALA A 7 -11.92 -8.53 -9.41
C ALA A 7 -10.99 -8.23 -8.22
N PHE A 8 -10.26 -7.10 -8.25
CA PHE A 8 -9.37 -6.70 -7.17
C PHE A 8 -10.12 -6.41 -5.86
N ALA A 9 -11.20 -5.65 -5.93
CA ALA A 9 -12.00 -5.33 -4.74
C ALA A 9 -12.57 -6.61 -4.09
N ALA A 10 -13.05 -7.56 -4.89
CA ALA A 10 -13.59 -8.83 -4.42
C ALA A 10 -12.56 -9.75 -3.75
N LEU A 11 -11.25 -9.53 -3.94
CA LEU A 11 -10.20 -10.29 -3.28
C LEU A 11 -9.95 -9.85 -1.82
N HIS A 12 -10.51 -8.72 -1.39
CA HIS A 12 -10.34 -8.20 -0.03
C HIS A 12 -11.41 -8.78 0.91
N VAL A 13 -11.20 -10.01 1.34
CA VAL A 13 -12.16 -10.75 2.18
C VAL A 13 -11.62 -10.89 3.60
N PRO A 14 -12.30 -10.33 4.62
CA PRO A 14 -11.96 -10.59 6.02
C PRO A 14 -11.95 -12.08 6.30
N GLY A 15 -10.87 -12.58 6.91
CA GLY A 15 -10.70 -14.03 7.17
C GLY A 15 -10.03 -14.83 6.05
N ASP A 16 -10.03 -14.33 4.80
CA ASP A 16 -9.28 -14.89 3.66
C ASP A 16 -8.50 -13.78 2.94
N PRO A 17 -7.46 -13.24 3.57
CA PRO A 17 -6.81 -12.02 3.11
C PRO A 17 -6.07 -12.19 1.78
N LEU A 18 -6.24 -11.22 0.89
CA LEU A 18 -5.40 -11.06 -0.28
C LEU A 18 -3.93 -10.86 0.13
N VAL A 19 -3.05 -11.78 -0.25
CA VAL A 19 -1.61 -11.63 -0.03
C VAL A 19 -1.00 -10.91 -1.23
N LEU A 20 -0.38 -9.75 -1.00
CA LEU A 20 0.36 -8.97 -1.99
C LEU A 20 1.86 -9.02 -1.67
N TYR A 21 2.59 -9.86 -2.42
CA TYR A 21 4.04 -9.91 -2.38
C TYR A 21 4.57 -8.77 -3.25
N ASN A 22 5.07 -7.70 -2.60
CA ASN A 22 5.38 -6.46 -3.28
C ASN A 22 6.50 -6.60 -4.32
N ILE A 23 6.30 -5.95 -5.46
CA ILE A 23 7.17 -5.97 -6.64
C ILE A 23 7.66 -4.55 -6.94
N TRP A 24 8.64 -4.39 -7.83
CA TRP A 24 9.21 -3.08 -8.16
C TRP A 24 9.51 -2.87 -9.64
N ASP A 25 9.49 -3.93 -10.45
CA ASP A 25 9.73 -3.90 -11.89
C ASP A 25 8.94 -5.01 -12.61
N VAL A 26 9.09 -5.06 -13.92
CA VAL A 26 8.42 -6.06 -14.78
C VAL A 26 8.91 -7.48 -14.48
N GLY A 27 10.21 -7.66 -14.23
CA GLY A 27 10.77 -8.98 -13.96
C GLY A 27 10.20 -9.61 -12.70
N THR A 28 10.14 -8.83 -11.62
CA THR A 28 9.54 -9.27 -10.35
C THR A 28 8.02 -9.43 -10.45
N ALA A 29 7.33 -8.56 -11.20
CA ALA A 29 5.90 -8.71 -11.46
C ALA A 29 5.58 -10.04 -12.13
N GLN A 30 6.29 -10.38 -13.20
CA GLN A 30 6.11 -11.64 -13.92
C GLN A 30 6.47 -12.86 -13.05
N ALA A 31 7.51 -12.76 -12.21
CA ALA A 31 7.90 -13.84 -11.29
C ALA A 31 6.79 -14.12 -10.26
N VAL A 32 6.23 -13.06 -9.68
CA VAL A 32 5.15 -13.18 -8.67
C VAL A 32 3.85 -13.66 -9.30
N VAL A 33 3.54 -13.28 -10.55
CA VAL A 33 2.40 -13.85 -11.31
C VAL A 33 2.61 -15.35 -11.56
N ARG A 34 3.81 -15.78 -12.00
CA ARG A 34 4.10 -17.21 -12.18
C ARG A 34 3.99 -18.01 -10.87
N ALA A 35 4.18 -17.38 -9.73
CA ALA A 35 3.97 -17.97 -8.41
C ALA A 35 2.47 -18.06 -8.01
N GLY A 36 1.54 -17.61 -8.86
CA GLY A 36 0.11 -17.73 -8.65
C GLY A 36 -0.58 -16.51 -8.03
N ALA A 37 0.08 -15.34 -8.03
CA ALA A 37 -0.54 -14.12 -7.51
C ALA A 37 -1.78 -13.74 -8.31
N LYS A 38 -2.87 -13.43 -7.60
CA LYS A 38 -4.14 -12.97 -8.18
C LYS A 38 -4.17 -11.46 -8.44
N ALA A 39 -3.27 -10.71 -7.81
CA ALA A 39 -3.08 -9.28 -7.95
C ALA A 39 -1.65 -8.90 -7.54
N LEU A 40 -1.19 -7.73 -7.94
CA LEU A 40 0.13 -7.21 -7.61
C LEU A 40 0.06 -5.86 -6.91
N ALA A 41 1.05 -5.57 -6.08
CA ALA A 41 1.30 -4.25 -5.53
C ALA A 41 2.77 -3.87 -5.70
N THR A 42 3.08 -2.65 -6.12
CA THR A 42 4.45 -2.15 -6.00
C THR A 42 4.76 -1.80 -4.54
N GLY A 43 6.05 -1.61 -4.23
CA GLY A 43 6.49 -0.94 -3.01
C GLY A 43 7.31 0.29 -3.40
N SER A 44 7.09 1.43 -2.77
CA SER A 44 7.84 2.68 -3.04
C SER A 44 9.34 2.49 -2.77
N HIS A 45 9.68 2.01 -1.57
CA HIS A 45 11.07 1.73 -1.20
C HIS A 45 11.79 0.79 -2.18
N PRO A 46 11.27 -0.40 -2.57
CA PRO A 46 11.90 -1.24 -3.59
C PRO A 46 12.07 -0.56 -4.94
N VAL A 47 11.10 0.23 -5.39
CA VAL A 47 11.21 0.98 -6.65
C VAL A 47 12.32 2.03 -6.56
N ALA A 48 12.39 2.75 -5.44
CA ALA A 48 13.41 3.76 -5.21
C ALA A 48 14.81 3.12 -5.15
N ASP A 49 15.01 2.13 -4.29
CA ASP A 49 16.30 1.49 -4.04
C ASP A 49 16.85 0.81 -5.30
N ALA A 50 16.01 0.07 -6.04
CA ALA A 50 16.41 -0.57 -7.29
C ALA A 50 16.86 0.40 -8.40
N ASN A 51 16.54 1.68 -8.28
CA ASN A 51 16.86 2.71 -9.26
C ASN A 51 17.76 3.83 -8.72
N GLY A 52 18.32 3.66 -7.51
CA GLY A 52 19.32 4.55 -6.94
C GLY A 52 18.76 5.84 -6.33
N TRP A 53 17.47 5.87 -5.97
CA TRP A 53 16.85 6.98 -5.23
C TRP A 53 16.56 6.61 -3.77
N PRO A 54 16.59 7.59 -2.85
CA PRO A 54 16.00 7.41 -1.54
C PRO A 54 14.48 7.21 -1.63
N ASP A 55 13.90 6.54 -0.63
CA ASP A 55 12.45 6.45 -0.42
C ASP A 55 11.87 7.82 0.01
N GLY A 56 10.55 7.99 -0.04
CA GLY A 56 9.89 9.24 0.37
C GLY A 56 9.77 10.25 -0.77
N GLU A 57 9.11 9.86 -1.86
CA GLU A 57 8.80 10.68 -3.05
C GLU A 57 10.05 11.28 -3.76
N GLN A 58 11.25 10.68 -3.54
CA GLN A 58 12.47 11.10 -4.21
C GLN A 58 12.59 10.51 -5.62
N VAL A 59 11.87 9.45 -5.93
CA VAL A 59 11.71 8.97 -7.31
C VAL A 59 10.92 10.01 -8.09
N PRO A 60 11.42 10.52 -9.24
CA PRO A 60 10.65 11.47 -10.04
C PRO A 60 9.28 10.92 -10.43
N LEU A 61 8.22 11.73 -10.27
CA LEU A 61 6.83 11.32 -10.54
C LEU A 61 6.69 10.67 -11.93
N ASP A 62 7.27 11.26 -12.97
CA ASP A 62 7.19 10.72 -14.34
C ASP A 62 7.85 9.37 -14.47
N PHE A 63 8.94 9.10 -13.73
CA PHE A 63 9.56 7.78 -13.68
C PHE A 63 8.66 6.77 -12.96
N ALA A 64 8.09 7.13 -11.81
CA ALA A 64 7.18 6.27 -11.06
C ALA A 64 5.96 5.86 -11.90
N LEU A 65 5.36 6.82 -12.64
CA LEU A 65 4.27 6.57 -13.57
C LEU A 65 4.68 5.69 -14.75
N ALA A 66 5.84 5.94 -15.35
CA ALA A 66 6.36 5.11 -16.45
C ALA A 66 6.68 3.68 -16.00
N ASN A 67 7.19 3.50 -14.78
CA ASN A 67 7.42 2.18 -14.19
C ASN A 67 6.10 1.45 -13.93
N ALA A 68 5.11 2.12 -13.32
CA ALA A 68 3.77 1.58 -13.13
C ALA A 68 3.14 1.13 -14.45
N LYS A 69 3.22 1.97 -15.48
CA LYS A 69 2.72 1.63 -16.84
C LYS A 69 3.37 0.36 -17.41
N ARG A 70 4.70 0.26 -17.34
CA ARG A 70 5.43 -0.92 -17.84
C ARG A 70 5.00 -2.20 -17.10
N ILE A 71 4.82 -2.12 -15.78
CA ILE A 71 4.37 -3.26 -14.98
C ILE A 71 2.95 -3.65 -15.39
N VAL A 72 2.02 -2.68 -15.47
CA VAL A 72 0.63 -2.92 -15.87
C VAL A 72 0.52 -3.56 -17.25
N ASP A 73 1.31 -3.07 -18.22
CA ASP A 73 1.30 -3.60 -19.59
C ASP A 73 1.88 -5.03 -19.70
N ALA A 74 2.71 -5.44 -18.73
CA ALA A 74 3.39 -6.73 -18.75
C ALA A 74 2.60 -7.88 -18.10
N VAL A 75 1.45 -7.61 -17.47
CA VAL A 75 0.67 -8.60 -16.72
C VAL A 75 -0.84 -8.44 -16.91
N GLU A 76 -1.57 -9.56 -16.83
CA GLU A 76 -3.02 -9.55 -16.94
C GLU A 76 -3.74 -9.30 -15.60
N VAL A 77 -3.09 -9.60 -14.48
CA VAL A 77 -3.67 -9.43 -13.15
C VAL A 77 -3.76 -7.94 -12.75
N PRO A 78 -4.69 -7.57 -11.85
CA PRO A 78 -4.78 -6.21 -11.35
C PRO A 78 -3.49 -5.74 -10.66
N VAL A 79 -3.09 -4.49 -10.90
CA VAL A 79 -1.92 -3.87 -10.27
C VAL A 79 -2.35 -2.64 -9.47
N THR A 80 -2.00 -2.58 -8.19
CA THR A 80 -2.06 -1.38 -7.35
C THR A 80 -0.66 -0.83 -7.09
N VAL A 81 -0.52 0.46 -6.85
CA VAL A 81 0.77 1.13 -6.72
C VAL A 81 0.92 1.75 -5.34
N ASP A 82 2.06 1.57 -4.70
CA ASP A 82 2.44 2.33 -3.52
C ASP A 82 2.84 3.73 -3.97
N PHE A 83 1.93 4.69 -3.79
CA PHE A 83 2.03 6.04 -4.37
C PHE A 83 2.28 7.11 -3.31
N GLU A 84 2.67 6.66 -2.11
CA GLU A 84 3.08 7.47 -0.97
C GLU A 84 2.04 8.56 -0.65
N SER A 85 2.43 9.83 -0.67
CA SER A 85 1.54 10.98 -0.42
C SER A 85 1.06 11.65 -1.74
N ALA A 86 1.13 10.93 -2.86
CA ALA A 86 0.75 11.37 -4.21
C ALA A 86 1.53 12.61 -4.69
N TYR A 87 2.77 12.78 -4.22
CA TYR A 87 3.70 13.83 -4.66
C TYR A 87 3.19 15.26 -4.46
N SER A 88 2.27 15.47 -3.54
CA SER A 88 1.78 16.81 -3.22
C SER A 88 1.00 16.86 -1.92
N VAL A 89 1.20 17.90 -1.13
CA VAL A 89 0.36 18.22 0.03
C VAL A 89 -0.96 18.88 -0.38
N ASP A 90 -1.02 19.52 -1.55
CA ASP A 90 -2.20 20.18 -2.08
C ASP A 90 -3.21 19.13 -2.58
N PRO A 91 -4.48 19.13 -2.12
CA PRO A 91 -5.47 18.13 -2.50
C PRO A 91 -5.73 18.05 -4.00
N ALA A 92 -5.77 19.17 -4.71
CA ALA A 92 -6.08 19.19 -6.15
C ALA A 92 -4.90 18.63 -6.96
N LYS A 93 -3.66 18.96 -6.57
CA LYS A 93 -2.46 18.41 -7.21
C LYS A 93 -2.29 16.93 -6.92
N ALA A 94 -2.51 16.49 -5.68
CA ALA A 94 -2.52 15.07 -5.32
C ALA A 94 -3.55 14.30 -6.16
N ALA A 95 -4.77 14.81 -6.27
CA ALA A 95 -5.80 14.24 -7.11
C ALA A 95 -5.39 14.15 -8.60
N ALA A 96 -4.82 15.23 -9.15
CA ALA A 96 -4.33 15.25 -10.54
C ALA A 96 -3.21 14.20 -10.76
N ASN A 97 -2.30 14.02 -9.80
CA ASN A 97 -1.27 13.00 -9.89
C ASN A 97 -1.85 11.58 -9.84
N VAL A 98 -2.88 11.33 -9.00
CA VAL A 98 -3.56 10.02 -8.96
C VAL A 98 -4.37 9.76 -10.24
N VAL A 99 -4.94 10.79 -10.87
CA VAL A 99 -5.55 10.65 -12.21
C VAL A 99 -4.51 10.20 -13.25
N ARG A 100 -3.31 10.77 -13.23
CA ARG A 100 -2.19 10.32 -14.09
C ARG A 100 -1.79 8.87 -13.80
N LEU A 101 -1.77 8.47 -12.53
CA LEU A 101 -1.53 7.08 -12.15
C LEU A 101 -2.63 6.16 -12.69
N ALA A 102 -3.92 6.51 -12.53
CA ALA A 102 -5.02 5.73 -13.06
C ALA A 102 -4.95 5.57 -14.59
N ALA A 103 -4.47 6.59 -15.31
CA ALA A 103 -4.24 6.54 -16.76
C ALA A 103 -3.16 5.54 -17.19
N THR A 104 -2.30 5.07 -16.28
CA THR A 104 -1.35 3.96 -16.55
C THR A 104 -2.05 2.60 -16.65
N GLY A 105 -3.30 2.49 -16.21
CA GLY A 105 -4.05 1.24 -16.08
C GLY A 105 -3.94 0.60 -14.69
N ALA A 106 -3.24 1.22 -13.74
CA ALA A 106 -3.28 0.83 -12.33
C ALA A 106 -4.71 0.97 -11.79
N ILE A 107 -5.15 -0.02 -10.98
CA ILE A 107 -6.53 -0.07 -10.48
C ILE A 107 -6.67 0.56 -9.10
N GLY A 108 -5.60 1.01 -8.48
CA GLY A 108 -5.60 1.59 -7.16
C GLY A 108 -4.22 2.03 -6.70
N CYS A 109 -4.18 2.64 -5.54
CA CYS A 109 -2.94 3.01 -4.87
C CYS A 109 -3.04 2.90 -3.35
N ASN A 110 -1.89 2.77 -2.68
CA ASN A 110 -1.76 3.22 -1.30
C ASN A 110 -1.60 4.74 -1.31
N PHE A 111 -2.25 5.39 -0.35
CA PHE A 111 -2.19 6.83 -0.16
C PHE A 111 -2.07 7.14 1.33
N GLU A 112 -0.92 7.66 1.75
CA GLU A 112 -0.57 7.79 3.16
C GLU A 112 -0.76 9.19 3.72
N ASP A 113 -0.89 9.25 5.04
CA ASP A 113 -1.03 10.49 5.81
C ASP A 113 0.30 11.02 6.38
N GLN A 114 1.43 10.37 6.08
CA GLN A 114 2.75 10.87 6.48
C GLN A 114 3.06 12.19 5.78
N VAL A 115 3.63 13.14 6.55
CA VAL A 115 4.21 14.36 5.98
C VAL A 115 5.58 14.02 5.40
N ILE A 116 5.65 13.85 4.08
CA ILE A 116 6.90 13.53 3.38
C ILE A 116 7.87 14.71 3.49
N GLY A 117 9.12 14.42 3.87
CA GLY A 117 10.13 15.46 4.09
C GLY A 117 9.92 16.33 5.34
N GLY A 118 8.90 16.03 6.15
CA GLY A 118 8.56 16.73 7.39
C GLY A 118 8.37 15.78 8.57
N GLU A 119 7.80 16.28 9.65
CA GLU A 119 7.54 15.51 10.85
C GLU A 119 6.05 15.12 10.98
N GLY A 120 5.81 13.92 11.50
CA GLY A 120 4.48 13.46 11.89
C GLY A 120 3.56 13.12 10.72
N LEU A 121 2.27 13.31 10.99
CA LEU A 121 1.18 13.00 10.06
C LEU A 121 0.41 14.26 9.69
N HIS A 122 -0.19 14.30 8.52
CA HIS A 122 -1.17 15.33 8.19
C HIS A 122 -2.31 15.34 9.22
N PRO A 123 -2.76 16.53 9.64
CA PRO A 123 -3.98 16.66 10.43
C PRO A 123 -5.13 15.89 9.78
N LEU A 124 -5.95 15.19 10.59
CA LEU A 124 -7.01 14.33 10.07
C LEU A 124 -7.91 15.03 9.04
N LYS A 125 -8.33 16.26 9.34
CA LYS A 125 -9.18 17.06 8.43
C LYS A 125 -8.52 17.35 7.08
N GLU A 126 -7.21 17.55 7.05
CA GLU A 126 -6.48 17.79 5.80
C GLU A 126 -6.34 16.50 4.99
N GLN A 127 -6.07 15.36 5.65
CA GLN A 127 -6.00 14.08 4.96
C GLN A 127 -7.37 13.67 4.39
N VAL A 128 -8.46 13.92 5.10
CA VAL A 128 -9.84 13.73 4.61
C VAL A 128 -10.06 14.50 3.31
N LYS A 129 -9.77 15.81 3.27
CA LYS A 129 -9.90 16.63 2.05
C LYS A 129 -9.08 16.07 0.87
N ARG A 130 -7.89 15.53 1.14
CA ARG A 130 -7.02 14.93 0.12
C ARG A 130 -7.65 13.66 -0.45
N ILE A 131 -8.19 12.78 0.41
CA ILE A 131 -8.90 11.56 -0.02
C ILE A 131 -10.16 11.91 -0.81
N GLU A 132 -10.97 12.85 -0.33
CA GLU A 132 -12.18 13.34 -1.04
C GLU A 132 -11.85 13.89 -2.43
N ALA A 133 -10.81 14.71 -2.55
CA ALA A 133 -10.35 15.25 -3.82
C ALA A 133 -9.92 14.15 -4.80
N ILE A 134 -9.17 13.15 -4.30
CA ILE A 134 -8.77 11.99 -5.11
C ILE A 134 -10.01 11.20 -5.54
N ARG A 135 -10.94 10.86 -4.61
CA ARG A 135 -12.15 10.11 -4.92
C ARG A 135 -13.00 10.80 -5.97
N LEU A 136 -13.20 12.11 -5.82
CA LEU A 136 -13.95 12.91 -6.80
C LEU A 136 -13.31 12.85 -8.19
N ALA A 137 -11.99 12.89 -8.27
CA ALA A 137 -11.25 12.93 -9.54
C ALA A 137 -11.18 11.58 -10.26
N VAL A 138 -11.01 10.46 -9.52
CA VAL A 138 -10.85 9.12 -10.11
C VAL A 138 -12.16 8.32 -10.18
N GLY A 139 -13.21 8.76 -9.49
CA GLY A 139 -14.49 8.04 -9.41
C GLY A 139 -14.41 6.73 -8.63
N GLU A 140 -15.50 5.94 -8.65
CA GLU A 140 -15.66 4.73 -7.83
C GLU A 140 -14.86 3.52 -8.32
N ALA A 141 -14.28 3.56 -9.52
CA ALA A 141 -13.59 2.43 -10.13
C ALA A 141 -12.07 2.44 -9.90
N PHE A 142 -11.63 3.13 -8.86
CA PHE A 142 -10.22 3.17 -8.43
C PHE A 142 -10.10 2.86 -6.93
N TYR A 143 -9.20 1.95 -6.54
CA TYR A 143 -9.07 1.48 -5.17
C TYR A 143 -8.11 2.38 -4.38
N ILE A 144 -8.64 3.25 -3.53
CA ILE A 144 -7.85 4.07 -2.61
C ILE A 144 -7.64 3.28 -1.32
N ASN A 145 -6.45 2.70 -1.14
CA ASN A 145 -6.03 2.07 0.11
C ASN A 145 -5.43 3.14 1.02
N ALA A 146 -6.28 3.81 1.79
CA ALA A 146 -5.85 4.89 2.67
C ALA A 146 -4.96 4.35 3.79
N ARG A 147 -3.72 4.83 3.86
CA ARG A 147 -2.71 4.39 4.81
C ARG A 147 -2.55 5.43 5.92
N THR A 148 -2.46 4.95 7.16
CA THR A 148 -2.01 5.78 8.29
C THR A 148 -0.70 5.26 8.85
N ASP A 149 0.27 6.14 8.98
CA ASP A 149 1.60 5.84 9.51
C ASP A 149 1.70 6.02 11.04
N LEU A 150 0.56 6.08 11.74
CA LEU A 150 0.50 6.20 13.20
C LEU A 150 1.46 5.23 13.91
N TYR A 151 1.42 3.94 13.54
CA TYR A 151 2.24 2.90 14.15
C TYR A 151 3.72 2.96 13.75
N LEU A 152 4.05 3.65 12.66
CA LEU A 152 5.44 3.89 12.25
C LEU A 152 6.09 5.06 13.01
N LYS A 153 5.27 5.98 13.54
CA LYS A 153 5.74 7.21 14.19
C LYS A 153 5.81 7.12 15.72
N THR A 154 5.50 5.95 16.30
CA THR A 154 5.55 5.73 17.75
C THR A 154 6.19 4.39 18.10
N GLN A 155 6.67 4.29 19.32
CA GLN A 155 7.09 3.02 19.96
C GLN A 155 6.06 2.55 21.01
N ASN A 156 5.06 3.37 21.31
CA ASN A 156 4.00 3.04 22.27
C ASN A 156 2.72 2.62 21.53
N TYR A 157 2.42 1.34 21.60
CA TYR A 157 1.25 0.71 20.93
C TYR A 157 0.11 0.46 21.92
N ASP A 158 -0.27 1.50 22.67
CA ASP A 158 -1.35 1.44 23.67
C ASP A 158 -2.77 1.54 23.05
N SER A 159 -3.78 1.51 23.92
CA SER A 159 -5.18 1.60 23.49
C SER A 159 -5.52 2.96 22.85
N ALA A 160 -4.87 4.03 23.28
CA ALA A 160 -5.11 5.36 22.71
C ALA A 160 -4.62 5.46 21.25
N LEU A 161 -3.56 4.72 20.90
CA LEU A 161 -3.12 4.62 19.50
C LEU A 161 -4.15 3.90 18.63
N VAL A 162 -4.76 2.83 19.16
CA VAL A 162 -5.84 2.11 18.47
C VAL A 162 -7.05 3.01 18.25
N ASP A 163 -7.44 3.81 19.27
CA ASP A 163 -8.54 4.78 19.15
C ASP A 163 -8.26 5.79 18.03
N GLN A 164 -7.06 6.34 17.97
CA GLN A 164 -6.64 7.25 16.90
C GLN A 164 -6.67 6.59 15.51
N ALA A 165 -6.26 5.32 15.41
CA ALA A 165 -6.33 4.57 14.15
C ALA A 165 -7.79 4.36 13.70
N ILE A 166 -8.69 4.04 14.63
CA ILE A 166 -10.12 3.87 14.37
C ILE A 166 -10.74 5.20 13.90
N ASP A 167 -10.45 6.30 14.57
CA ASP A 167 -10.96 7.63 14.19
C ASP A 167 -10.50 8.00 12.78
N ARG A 168 -9.22 7.76 12.43
CA ARG A 168 -8.72 7.96 11.08
C ARG A 168 -9.39 7.03 10.07
N GLY A 169 -9.50 5.74 10.39
CA GLY A 169 -10.11 4.75 9.50
C GLY A 169 -11.57 5.07 9.16
N ARG A 170 -12.35 5.51 10.15
CA ARG A 170 -13.74 5.96 9.95
C ARG A 170 -13.80 7.22 9.07
N ALA A 171 -13.00 8.21 9.39
CA ALA A 171 -12.96 9.44 8.60
C ALA A 171 -12.48 9.21 7.16
N PHE A 172 -11.55 8.28 6.95
CA PHE A 172 -11.10 7.89 5.60
C PHE A 172 -12.20 7.13 4.84
N ALA A 173 -12.99 6.29 5.53
CA ALA A 173 -14.15 5.63 4.94
C ALA A 173 -15.17 6.65 4.46
N ASP A 174 -15.53 7.61 5.30
CA ASP A 174 -16.48 8.69 4.99
C ASP A 174 -15.97 9.57 3.82
N ALA A 175 -14.65 9.75 3.70
CA ALA A 175 -14.00 10.47 2.60
C ALA A 175 -13.93 9.65 1.28
N GLY A 176 -14.38 8.39 1.28
CA GLY A 176 -14.44 7.54 0.08
C GLY A 176 -13.22 6.65 -0.14
N ALA A 177 -12.42 6.35 0.89
CA ALA A 177 -11.40 5.30 0.81
C ALA A 177 -12.06 3.94 0.51
N SER A 178 -11.30 3.03 -0.11
CA SER A 178 -11.75 1.67 -0.46
C SER A 178 -11.19 0.61 0.47
N GLY A 179 -10.11 0.92 1.16
CA GLY A 179 -9.44 0.07 2.15
C GLY A 179 -8.68 0.91 3.15
N PHE A 180 -8.29 0.31 4.26
CA PHE A 180 -7.55 0.95 5.34
C PHE A 180 -6.25 0.21 5.61
N PHE A 181 -5.12 0.88 5.53
CA PHE A 181 -3.80 0.28 5.73
C PHE A 181 -3.11 0.86 6.96
N VAL A 182 -2.71 -0.03 7.87
CA VAL A 182 -2.00 0.32 9.11
C VAL A 182 -0.69 -0.46 9.18
N PRO A 183 0.40 0.06 8.61
CA PRO A 183 1.72 -0.57 8.72
C PRO A 183 2.17 -0.71 10.17
N ARG A 184 2.86 -1.82 10.51
CA ARG A 184 3.32 -2.20 11.86
C ARG A 184 2.21 -2.59 12.87
N LEU A 185 0.95 -2.45 12.54
CA LEU A 185 -0.10 -3.09 13.31
C LEU A 185 0.05 -4.61 13.20
N SER A 186 0.27 -5.30 14.33
CA SER A 186 0.52 -6.75 14.35
C SER A 186 -0.20 -7.49 15.47
N ASP A 187 -0.65 -6.80 16.53
CA ASP A 187 -1.42 -7.40 17.62
C ASP A 187 -2.81 -7.81 17.12
N PRO A 188 -3.17 -9.12 17.16
CA PRO A 188 -4.46 -9.62 16.69
C PRO A 188 -5.65 -8.95 17.38
N ARG A 189 -5.56 -8.61 18.67
CA ARG A 189 -6.65 -7.97 19.42
C ARG A 189 -6.91 -6.55 18.91
N GLN A 190 -5.85 -5.83 18.55
CA GLN A 190 -5.98 -4.50 17.96
C GLN A 190 -6.54 -4.59 16.54
N ILE A 191 -6.12 -5.60 15.76
CA ILE A 191 -6.67 -5.88 14.42
C ILE A 191 -8.17 -6.15 14.52
N GLU A 192 -8.61 -7.09 15.37
CA GLU A 192 -10.03 -7.41 15.60
C GLU A 192 -10.85 -6.16 15.95
N ARG A 193 -10.29 -5.31 16.81
CA ARG A 193 -10.95 -4.08 17.22
C ARG A 193 -11.12 -3.11 16.05
N ILE A 194 -10.07 -2.87 15.26
CA ILE A 194 -10.12 -1.98 14.08
C ILE A 194 -11.08 -2.55 13.03
N VAL A 195 -11.02 -3.85 12.74
CA VAL A 195 -11.91 -4.52 11.78
C VAL A 195 -13.39 -4.38 12.17
N ARG A 196 -13.72 -4.48 13.47
CA ARG A 196 -15.08 -4.30 13.97
C ARG A 196 -15.57 -2.86 13.84
N GLU A 197 -14.69 -1.87 14.00
CA GLU A 197 -15.06 -0.48 14.18
C GLU A 197 -14.85 0.40 12.95
N VAL A 198 -14.07 -0.05 11.98
CA VAL A 198 -13.80 0.66 10.72
C VAL A 198 -14.47 -0.07 9.56
N PRO A 199 -15.37 0.57 8.80
CA PRO A 199 -16.13 -0.08 7.73
C PRO A 199 -15.33 -0.19 6.42
N LEU A 200 -14.05 -0.58 6.52
CA LEU A 200 -13.13 -0.77 5.40
C LEU A 200 -12.36 -2.07 5.54
N PRO A 201 -12.06 -2.78 4.44
CA PRO A 201 -11.12 -3.89 4.46
C PRO A 201 -9.77 -3.46 5.03
N LEU A 202 -9.32 -4.13 6.11
CA LEU A 202 -8.06 -3.81 6.76
C LEU A 202 -6.88 -4.47 6.05
N ASN A 203 -5.87 -3.68 5.71
CA ASN A 203 -4.57 -4.12 5.24
C ASN A 203 -3.53 -4.02 6.37
N VAL A 204 -2.77 -5.08 6.57
CA VAL A 204 -1.58 -5.13 7.44
C VAL A 204 -0.32 -5.42 6.61
N ILE A 205 0.86 -5.31 7.22
CA ILE A 205 2.14 -5.60 6.56
C ILE A 205 2.85 -6.76 7.25
N ALA A 206 3.24 -7.77 6.48
CA ALA A 206 4.12 -8.83 6.93
C ALA A 206 5.57 -8.32 6.99
N PHE A 207 6.29 -8.69 8.05
CA PHE A 207 7.69 -8.35 8.28
C PHE A 207 8.40 -9.55 8.92
N PRO A 208 9.74 -9.63 8.89
CA PRO A 208 10.49 -10.68 9.57
C PRO A 208 10.15 -10.75 11.07
N GLY A 209 9.71 -11.93 11.54
CA GLY A 209 9.24 -12.11 12.92
C GLY A 209 7.78 -11.73 13.17
N ALA A 210 7.04 -11.35 12.15
CA ALA A 210 5.59 -11.12 12.27
C ALA A 210 4.83 -12.43 12.59
N PRO A 211 3.63 -12.34 13.18
CA PRO A 211 2.73 -13.47 13.31
C PRO A 211 2.46 -14.16 11.98
N ASP A 212 2.12 -15.45 12.03
CA ASP A 212 1.67 -16.17 10.85
C ASP A 212 0.42 -15.50 10.24
N LYS A 213 0.31 -15.56 8.91
CA LYS A 213 -0.82 -14.96 8.16
C LYS A 213 -2.19 -15.47 8.63
N SER A 214 -2.26 -16.71 9.11
CA SER A 214 -3.49 -17.30 9.64
C SER A 214 -3.99 -16.59 10.89
N ILE A 215 -3.10 -16.09 11.74
CA ILE A 215 -3.44 -15.32 12.94
C ILE A 215 -4.11 -14.00 12.54
N TRP A 216 -3.57 -13.31 11.55
CA TRP A 216 -4.16 -12.08 11.05
C TRP A 216 -5.46 -12.31 10.27
N ALA A 217 -5.54 -13.43 9.54
CA ALA A 217 -6.79 -13.84 8.89
C ALA A 217 -7.89 -14.04 9.92
N ILE A 218 -7.63 -14.80 10.99
CA ILE A 218 -8.59 -15.03 12.09
C ILE A 218 -9.01 -13.71 12.73
N ALA A 219 -8.08 -12.76 12.90
CA ALA A 219 -8.37 -11.42 13.41
C ALA A 219 -9.15 -10.52 12.42
N GLY A 220 -9.41 -10.99 11.20
CA GLY A 220 -10.24 -10.31 10.21
C GLY A 220 -9.50 -9.41 9.23
N ALA A 221 -8.16 -9.47 9.15
CA ALA A 221 -7.44 -8.78 8.09
C ALA A 221 -7.92 -9.25 6.71
N ALA A 222 -8.10 -8.31 5.78
CA ALA A 222 -8.56 -8.58 4.42
C ALA A 222 -7.45 -8.48 3.37
N ARG A 223 -6.30 -7.92 3.73
CA ARG A 223 -5.11 -7.81 2.88
C ARG A 223 -3.85 -7.88 3.72
N ILE A 224 -2.84 -8.57 3.20
CA ILE A 224 -1.50 -8.64 3.77
C ILE A 224 -0.50 -8.23 2.70
N SER A 225 0.15 -7.10 2.89
CA SER A 225 1.25 -6.61 2.05
C SER A 225 2.60 -7.02 2.64
N HIS A 226 3.66 -7.08 1.82
CA HIS A 226 5.02 -7.43 2.28
C HIS A 226 5.99 -6.24 2.24
N GLY A 227 5.59 -5.10 1.67
CA GLY A 227 6.38 -3.87 1.64
C GLY A 227 7.80 -4.07 1.09
N PRO A 228 8.84 -3.56 1.77
CA PRO A 228 10.22 -3.64 1.30
C PRO A 228 10.88 -5.01 1.48
N PHE A 229 10.28 -5.92 2.25
CA PHE A 229 10.97 -7.15 2.69
C PHE A 229 11.29 -8.13 1.57
N PRO A 230 10.47 -8.32 0.50
CA PRO A 230 10.84 -9.13 -0.65
C PRO A 230 12.11 -8.64 -1.34
N HIS A 231 12.23 -7.35 -1.56
CA HIS A 231 13.39 -6.73 -2.17
C HIS A 231 14.64 -6.94 -1.31
N ARG A 232 14.57 -6.59 -0.02
CA ARG A 232 15.69 -6.76 0.92
C ARG A 232 16.19 -8.21 0.98
N ALA A 233 15.28 -9.17 1.00
CA ALA A 233 15.64 -10.59 1.01
C ALA A 233 16.33 -11.02 -0.27
N LEU A 234 15.86 -10.55 -1.46
CA LEU A 234 16.48 -10.85 -2.73
C LEU A 234 17.85 -10.18 -2.89
N MET A 235 18.01 -8.93 -2.46
CA MET A 235 19.30 -8.25 -2.51
C MET A 235 20.33 -8.91 -1.60
N ALA A 236 19.96 -9.33 -0.40
CA ALA A 236 20.84 -10.09 0.48
C ALA A 236 21.24 -11.43 -0.14
N LYS A 237 20.30 -12.14 -0.79
CA LYS A 237 20.62 -13.42 -1.49
C LYS A 237 21.50 -13.22 -2.71
N LEU A 238 21.27 -12.15 -3.47
CA LEU A 238 22.13 -11.80 -4.62
C LEU A 238 23.56 -11.51 -4.17
N GLU A 239 23.74 -10.75 -3.08
CA GLU A 239 25.05 -10.46 -2.51
C GLU A 239 25.77 -11.75 -2.06
N GLU A 240 25.06 -12.65 -1.37
CA GLU A 240 25.61 -13.97 -0.97
C GLU A 240 26.10 -14.77 -2.18
N MET A 241 25.26 -14.87 -3.22
CA MET A 241 25.59 -15.61 -4.45
C MET A 241 26.76 -14.97 -5.21
N ALA A 242 26.79 -13.64 -5.28
CA ALA A 242 27.87 -12.91 -5.92
C ALA A 242 29.21 -13.11 -5.18
N LYS A 243 29.21 -13.04 -3.85
CA LYS A 243 30.40 -13.33 -3.03
C LYS A 243 30.93 -14.74 -3.29
N ALA A 244 30.06 -15.73 -3.39
CA ALA A 244 30.45 -17.11 -3.68
C ALA A 244 30.99 -17.31 -5.10
N ALA A 245 30.56 -16.51 -6.07
CA ALA A 245 31.01 -16.59 -7.45
C ALA A 245 32.30 -15.81 -7.73
N ILE A 246 32.54 -14.73 -6.99
CA ILE A 246 33.70 -13.83 -7.17
C ILE A 246 34.95 -14.35 -6.43
N ASN A 247 34.77 -15.00 -5.28
CA ASN A 247 35.84 -15.55 -4.41
C ASN A 247 36.06 -17.05 -4.63
#